data_e51b2fb5c1caa58ab6e01d9fab9834ca
#
_entry.id   e51b2fb5c1caa58ab6e01d9fab9834ca
#
_cell.length_a   1.000
_cell.length_b   1.000
_cell.length_c   1.000
_cell.angle_alpha   90.00
_cell.angle_beta   90.00
_cell.angle_gamma   90.00
#
_symmetry.space_group_name_H-M   'P 1'
#
loop_
_entity.id
_entity.type
_entity.pdbx_description
1 polymer ?
#
loop_
_entity_poly.entity_id
_entity_poly.type
_entity_poly.pdbx_seq_one_letter_code
_entity_poly.pdbx_strand_id
1 'polypeptide(L)'
;MQKRVVITGLGAVTPLGNNVEEFWQNSINGVSGANKITHFDTEKFKVHFACEVKNFNIEDYMDRKESRRLDKFAQYAIAASDEAIKDAGITETNVNKQRVGVIWGAGIGGLETFQEEVMSYSKGDGTPRFNPFFIPKMIADIAPAHISMRNGYMGPNYTTVSACASSANALIDAFNY
;
A
#
# COMPACT_ATOMS: atom_id res chain seq x y z
N MET A 1 25.07 22.92 8.27
CA MET A 1 25.40 21.49 8.32
C MET A 1 24.24 20.73 7.69
N GLN A 2 24.53 19.86 6.74
CA GLN A 2 23.51 19.00 6.15
C GLN A 2 23.05 17.99 7.20
N LYS A 3 21.75 17.85 7.44
CA LYS A 3 21.22 16.85 8.37
C LYS A 3 21.57 15.45 7.87
N ARG A 4 22.02 14.60 8.76
CA ARG A 4 22.22 13.18 8.44
C ARG A 4 20.89 12.43 8.57
N VAL A 5 20.43 11.83 7.47
CA VAL A 5 19.23 11.01 7.42
C VAL A 5 19.65 9.55 7.31
N VAL A 6 18.99 8.67 8.04
CA VAL A 6 19.25 7.22 8.05
C VAL A 6 17.96 6.42 7.91
N ILE A 7 18.06 5.24 7.32
CA ILE A 7 16.98 4.25 7.29
C ILE A 7 17.10 3.43 8.58
N THR A 8 16.02 3.31 9.33
CA THR A 8 15.99 2.60 10.62
C THR A 8 15.14 1.35 10.61
N GLY A 9 14.29 1.16 9.59
CA GLY A 9 13.47 -0.02 9.43
C GLY A 9 12.96 -0.16 8.01
N LEU A 10 12.69 -1.38 7.61
CA LEU A 10 12.18 -1.77 6.30
C LEU A 10 10.92 -2.60 6.44
N GLY A 11 10.05 -2.52 5.45
CA GLY A 11 8.88 -3.38 5.32
C GLY A 11 8.53 -3.59 3.85
N ALA A 12 8.07 -4.77 3.51
CA ALA A 12 7.81 -5.14 2.12
C ALA A 12 6.60 -6.08 1.98
N VAL A 13 5.77 -5.80 0.98
CA VAL A 13 4.78 -6.75 0.44
C VAL A 13 5.00 -6.79 -1.06
N THR A 14 5.44 -7.92 -1.57
CA THR A 14 5.88 -8.08 -2.96
C THR A 14 5.40 -9.40 -3.56
N PRO A 15 5.46 -9.57 -4.88
CA PRO A 15 5.23 -10.88 -5.52
C PRO A 15 6.23 -11.98 -5.12
N LEU A 16 7.34 -11.62 -4.48
CA LEU A 16 8.37 -12.55 -4.01
C LEU A 16 8.28 -12.89 -2.52
N GLY A 17 7.52 -12.13 -1.74
CA GLY A 17 7.33 -12.36 -0.31
C GLY A 17 6.50 -11.27 0.34
N ASN A 18 5.86 -11.61 1.45
CA ASN A 18 4.98 -10.71 2.20
C ASN A 18 5.69 -10.04 3.39
N ASN A 19 7.00 -10.15 3.45
CA ASN A 19 7.91 -9.47 4.38
C ASN A 19 9.29 -9.30 3.74
N VAL A 20 10.15 -8.49 4.38
CA VAL A 20 11.49 -8.17 3.89
C VAL A 20 12.38 -9.42 3.77
N GLU A 21 12.32 -10.33 4.75
CA GLU A 21 13.16 -11.54 4.75
C GLU A 21 12.81 -12.46 3.59
N GLU A 22 11.54 -12.79 3.38
CA GLU A 22 11.08 -13.60 2.24
C GLU A 22 11.44 -12.94 0.90
N PHE A 23 11.16 -11.63 0.78
CA PHE A 23 11.51 -10.86 -0.42
C PHE A 23 13.01 -10.95 -0.72
N TRP A 24 13.85 -10.73 0.31
CA TRP A 24 15.30 -10.77 0.15
C TRP A 24 15.82 -12.16 -0.23
N GLN A 25 15.40 -13.20 0.49
CA GLN A 25 15.81 -14.58 0.22
C GLN A 25 15.41 -15.03 -1.19
N ASN A 26 14.18 -14.73 -1.61
CA ASN A 26 13.73 -15.07 -2.96
C ASN A 26 14.48 -14.26 -4.04
N SER A 27 14.82 -13.00 -3.75
CA SER A 27 15.57 -12.15 -4.67
C SER A 27 16.98 -12.67 -4.91
N ILE A 28 17.72 -12.99 -3.85
CA ILE A 28 19.11 -13.52 -3.98
C ILE A 28 19.18 -14.92 -4.58
N ASN A 29 18.10 -15.70 -4.44
CA ASN A 29 17.96 -17.02 -5.06
C ASN A 29 17.45 -16.96 -6.51
N GLY A 30 17.24 -15.78 -7.08
CA GLY A 30 16.78 -15.60 -8.45
C GLY A 30 15.37 -16.08 -8.72
N VAL A 31 14.50 -16.15 -7.69
CA VAL A 31 13.10 -16.57 -7.85
C VAL A 31 12.34 -15.54 -8.66
N SER A 32 11.59 -16.00 -9.66
CA SER A 32 10.70 -15.11 -10.44
C SER A 32 9.35 -14.94 -9.76
N GLY A 33 8.92 -13.69 -9.58
CA GLY A 33 7.56 -13.36 -9.16
C GLY A 33 6.50 -13.51 -10.24
N ALA A 34 6.91 -13.60 -11.52
CA ALA A 34 6.01 -13.69 -12.66
C ALA A 34 5.29 -15.04 -12.70
N ASN A 35 3.99 -15.00 -12.91
CA ASN A 35 3.14 -16.18 -13.01
C ASN A 35 1.92 -15.90 -13.88
N LYS A 36 1.14 -16.93 -14.23
CA LYS A 36 -0.12 -16.73 -14.94
C LYS A 36 -1.03 -15.82 -14.11
N ILE A 37 -1.67 -14.86 -14.75
CA ILE A 37 -2.63 -13.96 -14.13
C ILE A 37 -3.83 -14.79 -13.60
N THR A 38 -4.20 -14.53 -12.34
CA THR A 38 -5.30 -15.22 -11.66
C THR A 38 -6.49 -14.31 -11.34
N HIS A 39 -6.32 -13.00 -11.38
CA HIS A 39 -7.35 -12.03 -11.01
C HIS A 39 -8.47 -11.87 -12.04
N PHE A 40 -8.21 -12.20 -13.31
CA PHE A 40 -9.21 -12.14 -14.38
C PHE A 40 -8.84 -13.08 -15.54
N ASP A 41 -9.81 -13.35 -16.42
CA ASP A 41 -9.60 -14.14 -17.61
C ASP A 41 -8.77 -13.39 -18.65
N THR A 42 -7.65 -13.99 -19.04
CA THR A 42 -6.68 -13.40 -19.98
C THR A 42 -6.76 -13.97 -21.39
N GLU A 43 -7.74 -14.82 -21.72
CA GLU A 43 -7.81 -15.52 -23.02
C GLU A 43 -7.74 -14.55 -24.22
N LYS A 44 -8.37 -13.38 -24.08
CA LYS A 44 -8.41 -12.34 -25.15
C LYS A 44 -7.26 -11.32 -25.09
N PHE A 45 -6.33 -11.48 -24.16
CA PHE A 45 -5.20 -10.56 -23.98
C PHE A 45 -3.94 -11.10 -24.68
N LYS A 46 -3.04 -10.21 -25.08
CA LYS A 46 -1.74 -10.60 -25.66
C LYS A 46 -0.74 -11.05 -24.59
N VAL A 47 -0.94 -10.62 -23.33
CA VAL A 47 -0.10 -10.96 -22.19
C VAL A 47 -0.93 -11.73 -21.16
N HIS A 48 -0.40 -12.85 -20.70
CA HIS A 48 -1.11 -13.78 -19.81
C HIS A 48 -0.42 -13.93 -18.45
N PHE A 49 0.63 -13.18 -18.16
CA PHE A 49 1.39 -13.28 -16.92
C PHE A 49 1.57 -11.91 -16.27
N ALA A 50 1.66 -11.91 -14.95
CA ALA A 50 1.97 -10.74 -14.12
C ALA A 50 2.70 -11.17 -12.85
N CYS A 51 3.22 -10.21 -12.12
CA CYS A 51 3.78 -10.39 -10.79
C CYS A 51 2.71 -10.04 -9.74
N GLU A 52 1.88 -11.01 -9.39
CA GLU A 52 0.83 -10.84 -8.37
C GLU A 52 1.37 -11.14 -6.97
N VAL A 53 0.92 -10.39 -5.97
CA VAL A 53 1.15 -10.71 -4.55
C VAL A 53 0.39 -11.99 -4.21
N LYS A 54 1.09 -12.95 -3.58
CA LYS A 54 0.57 -14.30 -3.29
C LYS A 54 0.45 -14.49 -1.77
N ASN A 55 -0.52 -15.30 -1.36
CA ASN A 55 -0.69 -15.73 0.03
C ASN A 55 -0.76 -14.58 1.04
N PHE A 56 -1.15 -13.39 0.61
CA PHE A 56 -1.34 -12.25 1.49
C PHE A 56 -2.71 -12.33 2.16
N ASN A 57 -2.71 -12.32 3.49
CA ASN A 57 -3.93 -12.27 4.28
C ASN A 57 -3.95 -11.00 5.13
N ILE A 58 -4.85 -10.08 4.81
CA ILE A 58 -4.97 -8.82 5.55
C ILE A 58 -5.48 -9.02 6.98
N GLU A 59 -6.16 -10.11 7.28
CA GLU A 59 -6.67 -10.41 8.64
C GLU A 59 -5.53 -10.66 9.65
N ASP A 60 -4.29 -10.84 9.18
CA ASP A 60 -3.10 -10.91 10.04
C ASP A 60 -2.68 -9.52 10.57
N TYR A 61 -3.19 -8.43 9.98
CA TYR A 61 -2.81 -7.04 10.27
C TYR A 61 -3.97 -6.19 10.83
N MET A 62 -5.21 -6.54 10.48
CA MET A 62 -6.40 -5.80 10.91
C MET A 62 -7.65 -6.68 10.89
N ASP A 63 -8.71 -6.22 11.54
CA ASP A 63 -9.98 -6.93 11.51
C ASP A 63 -10.66 -6.85 10.12
N ARG A 64 -11.51 -7.85 9.86
CA ARG A 64 -12.22 -7.99 8.59
C ARG A 64 -13.16 -6.82 8.28
N LYS A 65 -13.69 -6.13 9.27
CA LYS A 65 -14.59 -4.99 9.08
C LYS A 65 -13.80 -3.77 8.61
N GLU A 66 -12.64 -3.55 9.18
CA GLU A 66 -11.72 -2.49 8.78
C GLU A 66 -11.18 -2.76 7.35
N SER A 67 -10.71 -3.97 7.08
CA SER A 67 -10.11 -4.33 5.79
C SER A 67 -11.06 -4.13 4.59
N ARG A 68 -12.36 -4.36 4.77
CA ARG A 68 -13.38 -4.12 3.73
C ARG A 68 -13.56 -2.66 3.34
N ARG A 69 -13.08 -1.72 4.16
CA ARG A 69 -13.13 -0.29 3.89
C ARG A 69 -11.90 0.22 3.15
N LEU A 70 -10.97 -0.68 2.82
CA LEU A 70 -9.71 -0.37 2.15
C LEU A 70 -9.59 -1.14 0.84
N ASP A 71 -9.05 -0.48 -0.18
CA ASP A 71 -8.58 -1.14 -1.39
C ASP A 71 -7.24 -1.86 -1.10
N LYS A 72 -6.89 -2.84 -1.92
CA LYS A 72 -5.67 -3.67 -1.73
C LYS A 72 -4.39 -2.85 -1.61
N PHE A 73 -4.24 -1.75 -2.38
CA PHE A 73 -3.03 -0.93 -2.28
C PHE A 73 -2.83 -0.35 -0.88
N ALA A 74 -3.92 0.08 -0.22
CA ALA A 74 -3.87 0.58 1.14
C ALA A 74 -3.63 -0.54 2.17
N GLN A 75 -4.17 -1.74 1.93
CA GLN A 75 -3.91 -2.92 2.77
C GLN A 75 -2.42 -3.30 2.73
N TYR A 76 -1.80 -3.33 1.55
CA TYR A 76 -0.36 -3.59 1.39
C TYR A 76 0.48 -2.51 2.06
N ALA A 77 0.07 -1.24 1.94
CA ALA A 77 0.75 -0.13 2.58
C ALA A 77 0.78 -0.26 4.11
N ILE A 78 -0.34 -0.63 4.71
CA ILE A 78 -0.44 -0.84 6.15
C ILE A 78 0.45 -2.01 6.59
N ALA A 79 0.38 -3.15 5.90
CA ALA A 79 1.18 -4.32 6.25
C ALA A 79 2.68 -4.03 6.18
N ALA A 80 3.14 -3.41 5.09
CA ALA A 80 4.54 -3.02 4.95
C ALA A 80 4.97 -1.96 5.98
N SER A 81 4.08 -1.02 6.33
CA SER A 81 4.38 -0.02 7.35
C SER A 81 4.46 -0.62 8.75
N ASP A 82 3.59 -1.55 9.09
CA ASP A 82 3.63 -2.25 10.39
C ASP A 82 4.95 -3.02 10.56
N GLU A 83 5.43 -3.68 9.50
CA GLU A 83 6.75 -4.32 9.50
C GLU A 83 7.88 -3.31 9.68
N ALA A 84 7.89 -2.22 8.90
CA ALA A 84 8.92 -1.19 8.97
C ALA A 84 8.98 -0.50 10.34
N ILE A 85 7.83 -0.21 10.94
CA ILE A 85 7.72 0.38 12.29
C ILE A 85 8.29 -0.57 13.33
N LYS A 86 7.95 -1.86 13.22
CA LYS A 86 8.47 -2.91 14.11
C LYS A 86 9.98 -3.09 13.95
N ASP A 87 10.48 -3.15 12.72
CA ASP A 87 11.91 -3.28 12.42
C ASP A 87 12.72 -2.08 12.93
N ALA A 88 12.17 -0.88 12.80
CA ALA A 88 12.76 0.35 13.35
C ALA A 88 12.74 0.39 14.90
N GLY A 89 12.09 -0.55 15.58
CA GLY A 89 11.92 -0.53 17.03
C GLY A 89 11.09 0.65 17.53
N ILE A 90 10.23 1.22 16.69
CA ILE A 90 9.37 2.33 17.07
C ILE A 90 8.24 1.81 17.97
N THR A 91 8.11 2.45 19.14
CA THR A 91 7.07 2.14 20.11
C THR A 91 6.29 3.38 20.47
N GLU A 92 5.19 3.22 21.17
CA GLU A 92 4.39 4.37 21.66
C GLU A 92 5.15 5.32 22.58
N THR A 93 6.22 4.84 23.21
CA THR A 93 6.92 5.57 24.27
C THR A 93 8.28 6.15 23.86
N ASN A 94 8.86 5.70 22.72
CA ASN A 94 10.20 6.11 22.33
C ASN A 94 10.25 7.16 21.21
N VAL A 95 9.08 7.59 20.71
CA VAL A 95 9.00 8.64 19.69
C VAL A 95 8.03 9.76 20.09
N ASN A 96 8.32 10.97 19.64
CA ASN A 96 7.36 12.07 19.71
C ASN A 96 6.41 11.99 18.50
N LYS A 97 5.20 11.49 18.71
CA LYS A 97 4.19 11.29 17.64
C LYS A 97 3.85 12.58 16.87
N GLN A 98 4.01 13.77 17.47
CA GLN A 98 3.83 15.05 16.77
C GLN A 98 4.91 15.34 15.73
N ARG A 99 6.03 14.64 15.78
CA ARG A 99 7.15 14.74 14.86
C ARG A 99 7.32 13.56 13.92
N VAL A 100 6.43 12.60 13.97
CA VAL A 100 6.41 11.46 13.03
C VAL A 100 5.42 11.77 11.92
N GLY A 101 5.91 11.89 10.70
CA GLY A 101 5.10 12.04 9.49
C GLY A 101 5.01 10.75 8.69
N VAL A 102 4.04 10.69 7.77
CA VAL A 102 3.89 9.60 6.81
C VAL A 102 3.81 10.20 5.41
N ILE A 103 4.84 9.96 4.63
CA ILE A 103 4.92 10.39 3.22
C ILE A 103 4.90 9.12 2.36
N TRP A 104 3.90 9.00 1.52
CA TRP A 104 3.64 7.79 0.75
C TRP A 104 3.73 8.06 -0.76
N GLY A 105 4.18 7.08 -1.53
CA GLY A 105 4.13 7.13 -2.99
C GLY A 105 3.07 6.19 -3.54
N ALA A 106 2.06 6.69 -4.25
CA ALA A 106 1.06 5.86 -4.91
C ALA A 106 0.83 6.36 -6.34
N GLY A 107 0.95 5.46 -7.33
CA GLY A 107 0.82 5.85 -8.73
C GLY A 107 -0.60 6.25 -9.13
N ILE A 108 -1.62 5.59 -8.56
CA ILE A 108 -3.03 5.79 -8.96
C ILE A 108 -3.97 5.76 -7.73
N GLY A 109 -3.73 4.87 -6.76
CA GLY A 109 -4.68 4.56 -5.68
C GLY A 109 -5.55 3.35 -5.99
N GLY A 110 -6.80 3.33 -5.52
CA GLY A 110 -7.72 2.18 -5.56
C GLY A 110 -8.42 1.96 -6.90
N LEU A 111 -7.67 1.60 -7.92
CA LEU A 111 -8.21 1.37 -9.27
C LEU A 111 -9.16 0.17 -9.34
N GLU A 112 -8.91 -0.88 -8.55
CA GLU A 112 -9.80 -2.05 -8.46
C GLU A 112 -11.17 -1.63 -7.91
N THR A 113 -11.20 -0.87 -6.83
CA THR A 113 -12.44 -0.30 -6.28
C THR A 113 -13.18 0.57 -7.30
N PHE A 114 -12.46 1.41 -8.04
CA PHE A 114 -13.06 2.24 -9.08
C PHE A 114 -13.71 1.40 -10.17
N GLN A 115 -13.00 0.40 -10.67
CA GLN A 115 -13.51 -0.52 -11.69
C GLN A 115 -14.78 -1.26 -11.21
N GLU A 116 -14.75 -1.82 -10.00
CA GLU A 116 -15.88 -2.57 -9.43
C GLU A 116 -17.13 -1.69 -9.31
N GLU A 117 -17.01 -0.49 -8.78
CA GLU A 117 -18.13 0.43 -8.59
C GLU A 117 -18.73 0.89 -9.93
N VAL A 118 -17.89 1.25 -10.90
CA VAL A 118 -18.33 1.67 -12.24
C VAL A 118 -18.98 0.51 -12.99
N MET A 119 -18.41 -0.68 -12.93
CA MET A 119 -18.99 -1.87 -13.57
C MET A 119 -20.31 -2.29 -12.91
N SER A 120 -20.42 -2.20 -11.60
CA SER A 120 -21.64 -2.47 -10.87
C SER A 120 -22.77 -1.51 -11.28
N TYR A 121 -22.47 -0.22 -11.34
CA TYR A 121 -23.42 0.78 -11.82
C TYR A 121 -23.84 0.54 -13.29
N SER A 122 -22.88 0.27 -14.16
CA SER A 122 -23.13 0.05 -15.60
C SER A 122 -23.99 -1.19 -15.90
N LYS A 123 -23.89 -2.22 -15.05
CA LYS A 123 -24.68 -3.46 -15.17
C LYS A 123 -26.03 -3.42 -14.43
N GLY A 124 -26.25 -2.36 -13.65
CA GLY A 124 -27.46 -2.16 -12.86
C GLY A 124 -28.65 -1.61 -13.65
N ASP A 125 -29.67 -1.21 -12.92
CA ASP A 125 -30.91 -0.63 -13.44
C ASP A 125 -30.84 0.89 -13.69
N GLY A 126 -29.64 1.48 -13.62
CA GLY A 126 -29.41 2.92 -13.72
C GLY A 126 -29.61 3.68 -12.41
N THR A 127 -30.01 3.01 -11.34
CA THR A 127 -30.09 3.63 -10.01
C THR A 127 -28.69 3.78 -9.42
N PRO A 128 -28.25 5.00 -9.03
CA PRO A 128 -26.92 5.21 -8.47
C PRO A 128 -26.85 4.66 -7.04
N ARG A 129 -26.29 3.46 -6.90
CA ARG A 129 -26.05 2.77 -5.63
C ARG A 129 -24.57 2.52 -5.47
N PHE A 130 -23.81 3.56 -5.09
CA PHE A 130 -22.40 3.46 -4.82
C PHE A 130 -22.12 3.14 -3.36
N ASN A 131 -21.03 2.40 -3.11
CA ASN A 131 -20.56 2.15 -1.77
C ASN A 131 -20.21 3.48 -1.08
N PRO A 132 -20.71 3.77 0.15
CA PRO A 132 -20.34 4.99 0.89
C PRO A 132 -18.84 5.18 1.08
N PHE A 133 -18.08 4.09 1.05
CA PHE A 133 -16.61 4.12 1.13
C PHE A 133 -15.92 4.17 -0.24
N PHE A 134 -16.66 4.33 -1.35
CA PHE A 134 -16.09 4.34 -2.69
C PHE A 134 -14.94 5.34 -2.82
N ILE A 135 -15.20 6.62 -2.54
CA ILE A 135 -14.17 7.65 -2.63
C ILE A 135 -13.05 7.44 -1.60
N PRO A 136 -13.34 7.22 -0.30
CA PRO A 136 -12.27 6.92 0.67
C PRO A 136 -11.40 5.71 0.32
N LYS A 137 -11.94 4.67 -0.30
CA LYS A 137 -11.15 3.51 -0.75
C LYS A 137 -10.26 3.82 -1.95
N MET A 138 -10.71 4.73 -2.83
CA MET A 138 -10.08 4.97 -4.12
C MET A 138 -8.92 5.96 -4.05
N ILE A 139 -9.05 7.00 -3.23
CA ILE A 139 -8.07 8.09 -3.20
C ILE A 139 -6.69 7.64 -2.72
N ALA A 140 -5.63 8.16 -3.36
CA ALA A 140 -4.27 7.71 -3.13
C ALA A 140 -3.73 8.02 -1.72
N ASP A 141 -4.23 9.07 -1.08
CA ASP A 141 -3.80 9.53 0.25
C ASP A 141 -4.43 8.75 1.42
N ILE A 142 -5.34 7.84 1.15
CA ILE A 142 -5.95 7.02 2.20
C ILE A 142 -4.92 6.10 2.88
N ALA A 143 -3.90 5.64 2.16
CA ALA A 143 -2.87 4.78 2.72
C ALA A 143 -2.07 5.48 3.84
N PRO A 144 -1.41 6.64 3.63
CA PRO A 144 -0.73 7.34 4.72
C PRO A 144 -1.69 7.82 5.81
N ALA A 145 -2.94 8.18 5.46
CA ALA A 145 -3.93 8.56 6.44
C ALA A 145 -4.22 7.43 7.44
N HIS A 146 -4.46 6.20 6.97
CA HIS A 146 -4.67 5.05 7.85
C HIS A 146 -3.42 4.70 8.66
N ILE A 147 -2.22 4.75 8.09
CA ILE A 147 -0.97 4.53 8.82
C ILE A 147 -0.85 5.55 9.97
N SER A 148 -1.09 6.83 9.70
CA SER A 148 -1.05 7.88 10.73
C SER A 148 -2.10 7.69 11.81
N MET A 149 -3.35 7.42 11.44
CA MET A 149 -4.45 7.24 12.41
C MET A 149 -4.21 6.03 13.33
N ARG A 150 -3.76 4.91 12.78
CA ARG A 150 -3.48 3.68 13.54
C ARG A 150 -2.38 3.87 14.58
N ASN A 151 -1.36 4.66 14.25
CA ASN A 151 -0.20 4.88 15.10
C ASN A 151 -0.25 6.20 15.90
N GLY A 152 -1.25 7.06 15.64
CA GLY A 152 -1.38 8.36 16.26
C GLY A 152 -0.29 9.35 15.82
N TYR A 153 0.24 9.21 14.59
CA TYR A 153 1.25 10.12 14.05
C TYR A 153 0.62 11.44 13.59
N MET A 154 1.22 12.57 13.93
CA MET A 154 0.66 13.92 13.75
C MET A 154 1.58 14.85 12.94
N GLY A 155 2.68 14.33 12.41
CA GLY A 155 3.56 15.06 11.49
C GLY A 155 2.97 15.17 10.08
N PRO A 156 3.75 15.62 9.08
CA PRO A 156 3.29 15.72 7.70
C PRO A 156 2.69 14.40 7.20
N ASN A 157 1.52 14.50 6.55
CA ASN A 157 0.82 13.34 6.01
C ASN A 157 0.30 13.65 4.61
N TYR A 158 0.86 13.01 3.60
CA TYR A 158 0.42 13.17 2.21
C TYR A 158 0.98 12.09 1.30
N THR A 159 0.44 12.03 0.07
CA THR A 159 0.88 11.12 -0.98
C THR A 159 1.47 11.91 -2.15
N THR A 160 2.63 11.47 -2.63
CA THR A 160 3.18 11.89 -3.91
C THR A 160 2.62 11.02 -5.02
N VAL A 161 2.15 11.64 -6.10
CA VAL A 161 1.60 10.97 -7.28
C VAL A 161 2.36 11.40 -8.53
N SER A 162 3.23 10.54 -9.03
CA SER A 162 4.05 10.77 -10.22
C SER A 162 4.36 9.45 -10.94
N ALA A 163 3.32 8.64 -11.14
CA ALA A 163 3.40 7.32 -11.77
C ALA A 163 4.53 6.46 -11.15
N CYS A 164 5.41 5.88 -11.96
CA CYS A 164 6.51 5.01 -11.49
C CYS A 164 7.51 5.72 -10.55
N ALA A 165 7.58 7.07 -10.58
CA ALA A 165 8.48 7.87 -9.74
C ALA A 165 7.86 8.24 -8.38
N SER A 166 6.62 7.86 -8.09
CA SER A 166 5.93 8.27 -6.85
C SER A 166 6.71 7.91 -5.59
N SER A 167 7.19 6.68 -5.48
CA SER A 167 7.95 6.24 -4.31
C SER A 167 9.30 6.97 -4.17
N ALA A 168 9.99 7.23 -5.28
CA ALA A 168 11.24 7.99 -5.25
C ALA A 168 10.99 9.43 -4.77
N ASN A 169 9.93 10.08 -5.23
CA ASN A 169 9.55 11.41 -4.77
C ASN A 169 9.17 11.41 -3.28
N ALA A 170 8.44 10.40 -2.79
CA ALA A 170 8.14 10.26 -1.37
C ALA A 170 9.41 10.16 -0.52
N LEU A 171 10.42 9.40 -0.97
CA LEU A 171 11.71 9.29 -0.28
C LEU A 171 12.50 10.61 -0.31
N ILE A 172 12.48 11.34 -1.44
CA ILE A 172 13.13 12.66 -1.55
C ILE A 172 12.47 13.65 -0.59
N ASP A 173 11.16 13.67 -0.53
CA ASP A 173 10.43 14.57 0.38
C ASP A 173 10.73 14.20 1.84
N ALA A 174 10.67 12.92 2.20
CA ALA A 174 11.02 12.46 3.54
C ALA A 174 12.47 12.79 3.94
N PHE A 175 13.40 12.76 2.99
CA PHE A 175 14.80 13.14 3.22
C PHE A 175 14.94 14.65 3.52
N ASN A 176 14.10 15.51 2.91
CA ASN A 176 14.17 16.95 3.05
C ASN A 176 13.52 17.48 4.34
N TYR A 177 12.61 16.72 4.99
CA TYR A 177 12.01 17.10 6.28
C TYR A 177 12.95 16.84 7.45
#